data_1cb5b481e0bec7774def6666284828f7
#
_entry.id   1cb5b481e0bec7774def6666284828f7
#
_cell.length_a   1.000
_cell.length_b   1.000
_cell.length_c   1.000
_cell.angle_alpha   90.00
_cell.angle_beta   90.00
_cell.angle_gamma   90.00
#
_symmetry.space_group_name_H-M   'P 1'
#
loop_
_entity.id
_entity.type
_entity.pdbx_description
1 polymer ?
#
loop_
_entity_poly.entity_id
_entity_poly.type
_entity_poly.pdbx_seq_one_letter_code
_entity_poly.pdbx_strand_id
1 'polypeptide(L)'
;MQTSNKKFPLYALTTLGFTFLTLLVAASPNWFQQMDEAIYHIKWQLNAPLLTAVNLLAKTATIGPMLLFFLLLMVYLLRKKEKILAFWAVSNLLAVGFLGSVFKHVVGRARPNLGALADRSSASFPSGHSLLAMALVCTILIILAYLHVEKTKGIKIFLLTYLVLIVLGRLILRVHYPSDVIAGMLLSYSWINFSFQIVQRYLPAPEPEDAEVPTQRRRRHSRKRKSLFVVFSLTLLFLGTLSVSAYGVSMYRNLQKTADTMYKPRKSSTKSPDLAKGEPVSFLIMGIANDSKRKTDYRSNALMVVTVNNQLQKTTITSIPRSEERRVGK
;
A
#
# COMPACT_ATOMS: atom_id res chain seq x y z
N MET A 1 -4.83 -0.46 44.25
CA MET A 1 -5.23 -0.05 42.92
C MET A 1 -4.04 -0.23 41.97
N GLN A 2 -3.89 -1.38 41.31
CA GLN A 2 -2.90 -1.57 40.29
C GLN A 2 -3.46 -0.97 38.98
N THR A 3 -2.97 0.18 38.58
CA THR A 3 -3.20 0.76 37.26
C THR A 3 -2.61 -0.20 36.23
N SER A 4 -3.44 -1.01 35.61
CA SER A 4 -3.09 -1.82 34.45
C SER A 4 -2.71 -0.85 33.33
N ASN A 5 -1.42 -0.60 33.18
CA ASN A 5 -0.86 0.14 32.05
C ASN A 5 -1.12 -0.72 30.79
N LYS A 6 -2.29 -0.55 30.18
CA LYS A 6 -2.65 -1.20 28.91
C LYS A 6 -1.77 -0.60 27.82
N LYS A 7 -0.57 -1.14 27.66
CA LYS A 7 0.31 -0.80 26.53
C LYS A 7 -0.48 -0.97 25.23
N PHE A 8 -0.52 0.08 24.44
CA PHE A 8 -1.14 0.06 23.12
C PHE A 8 -0.46 -1.06 22.30
N PRO A 9 -1.22 -1.95 21.65
CA PRO A 9 -0.61 -3.09 20.98
C PRO A 9 0.23 -2.64 19.80
N LEU A 10 1.47 -3.10 19.75
CA LEU A 10 2.46 -2.68 18.73
C LEU A 10 1.97 -2.91 17.30
N TYR A 11 1.16 -3.95 17.05
CA TYR A 11 0.57 -4.17 15.72
C TYR A 11 -0.39 -3.05 15.30
N ALA A 12 -1.07 -2.39 16.21
CA ALA A 12 -1.92 -1.25 15.87
C ALA A 12 -1.08 -0.04 15.45
N LEU A 13 0.04 0.21 16.12
CA LEU A 13 0.98 1.26 15.73
C LEU A 13 1.59 0.97 14.33
N THR A 14 1.98 -0.28 14.07
CA THR A 14 2.53 -0.66 12.77
C THR A 14 1.47 -0.61 11.66
N THR A 15 0.19 -0.88 11.97
CA THR A 15 -0.92 -0.67 11.03
C THR A 15 -1.10 0.80 10.67
N LEU A 16 -1.06 1.69 11.67
CA LEU A 16 -1.12 3.14 11.44
C LEU A 16 0.09 3.60 10.61
N GLY A 17 1.29 3.10 10.91
CA GLY A 17 2.50 3.37 10.13
C GLY A 17 2.38 2.91 8.68
N PHE A 18 1.84 1.71 8.45
CA PHE A 18 1.57 1.22 7.09
C PHE A 18 0.56 2.09 6.35
N THR A 19 -0.54 2.47 7.02
CA THR A 19 -1.57 3.34 6.44
C THR A 19 -0.99 4.70 6.06
N PHE A 20 -0.25 5.33 6.97
CA PHE A 20 0.41 6.61 6.73
C PHE A 20 1.40 6.53 5.56
N LEU A 21 2.24 5.50 5.52
CA LEU A 21 3.19 5.30 4.43
C LEU A 21 2.48 5.04 3.09
N THR A 22 1.38 4.30 3.10
CA THR A 22 0.55 4.07 1.90
C THR A 22 -0.02 5.38 1.35
N LEU A 23 -0.52 6.26 2.22
CA LEU A 23 -1.02 7.58 1.82
C LEU A 23 0.11 8.48 1.29
N LEU A 24 1.29 8.48 1.93
CA LEU A 24 2.46 9.21 1.43
C LEU A 24 2.90 8.73 0.04
N VAL A 25 2.97 7.42 -0.17
CA VAL A 25 3.32 6.85 -1.47
C VAL A 25 2.28 7.19 -2.52
N ALA A 26 0.99 7.21 -2.16
CA ALA A 26 -0.09 7.58 -3.07
C ALA A 26 -0.06 9.07 -3.44
N ALA A 27 0.14 9.94 -2.45
CA ALA A 27 0.26 11.39 -2.64
C ALA A 27 1.55 11.76 -3.37
N SER A 28 2.61 10.97 -3.21
CA SER A 28 3.91 11.13 -3.86
C SER A 28 4.44 12.58 -3.86
N PRO A 29 4.51 13.29 -2.71
CA PRO A 29 5.06 14.63 -2.68
C PRO A 29 6.54 14.63 -3.06
N ASN A 30 7.02 15.70 -3.73
CA ASN A 30 8.37 15.77 -4.30
C ASN A 30 9.49 15.45 -3.30
N TRP A 31 9.39 15.98 -2.06
CA TRP A 31 10.36 15.71 -1.01
C TRP A 31 10.45 14.23 -0.64
N PHE A 32 9.30 13.53 -0.64
CA PHE A 32 9.24 12.10 -0.33
C PHE A 32 9.83 11.25 -1.46
N GLN A 33 9.56 11.61 -2.70
CA GLN A 33 10.17 10.94 -3.87
C GLN A 33 11.69 11.10 -3.84
N GLN A 34 12.21 12.31 -3.60
CA GLN A 34 13.65 12.56 -3.49
C GLN A 34 14.30 11.73 -2.37
N MET A 35 13.64 11.63 -1.20
CA MET A 35 14.10 10.79 -0.10
C MET A 35 14.13 9.30 -0.49
N ASP A 36 13.10 8.83 -1.15
CA ASP A 36 12.95 7.43 -1.56
C ASP A 36 13.91 7.05 -2.68
N GLU A 37 14.29 8.00 -3.54
CA GLU A 37 15.25 7.84 -4.61
C GLU A 37 16.71 8.03 -4.17
N ALA A 38 16.95 8.67 -3.03
CA ALA A 38 18.30 8.99 -2.56
C ALA A 38 19.22 7.77 -2.44
N ILE A 39 18.66 6.60 -2.09
CA ILE A 39 19.42 5.35 -1.97
C ILE A 39 20.03 4.90 -3.32
N TYR A 40 19.46 5.32 -4.46
CA TYR A 40 19.95 4.93 -5.79
C TYR A 40 21.15 5.76 -6.26
N HIS A 41 21.45 6.87 -5.58
CA HIS A 41 22.69 7.61 -5.78
C HIS A 41 23.91 6.85 -5.22
N ILE A 42 23.67 5.88 -4.33
CA ILE A 42 24.73 4.98 -3.84
C ILE A 42 25.09 4.01 -4.97
N LYS A 43 26.30 4.13 -5.50
CA LYS A 43 26.83 3.21 -6.52
C LYS A 43 27.30 1.90 -5.85
N TRP A 44 26.42 0.91 -5.80
CA TRP A 44 26.77 -0.44 -5.37
C TRP A 44 27.60 -1.11 -6.47
N GLN A 45 28.92 -1.21 -6.28
CA GLN A 45 29.78 -1.95 -7.20
C GLN A 45 29.79 -3.43 -6.79
N LEU A 46 28.83 -4.18 -7.31
CA LEU A 46 28.75 -5.62 -7.08
C LEU A 46 29.34 -6.36 -8.28
N ASN A 47 30.22 -7.33 -8.01
CA ASN A 47 30.66 -8.26 -9.03
C ASN A 47 29.55 -9.26 -9.39
N ALA A 48 29.64 -9.87 -10.57
CA ALA A 48 28.62 -10.79 -11.08
C ALA A 48 28.30 -11.98 -10.13
N PRO A 49 29.26 -12.63 -9.46
CA PRO A 49 28.97 -13.70 -8.50
C PRO A 49 28.11 -13.22 -7.33
N LEU A 50 28.40 -12.06 -6.75
CA LEU A 50 27.66 -11.51 -5.62
C LEU A 50 26.25 -11.12 -6.04
N LEU A 51 26.09 -10.53 -7.21
CA LEU A 51 24.77 -10.20 -7.79
C LEU A 51 23.93 -11.48 -7.99
N THR A 52 24.54 -12.56 -8.47
CA THR A 52 23.88 -13.85 -8.63
C THR A 52 23.45 -14.41 -7.27
N ALA A 53 24.31 -14.34 -6.25
CA ALA A 53 23.98 -14.79 -4.89
C ALA A 53 22.79 -14.00 -4.30
N VAL A 54 22.77 -12.67 -4.45
CA VAL A 54 21.65 -11.82 -4.00
C VAL A 54 20.36 -12.19 -4.72
N ASN A 55 20.42 -12.46 -6.03
CA ASN A 55 19.23 -12.90 -6.79
C ASN A 55 18.74 -14.29 -6.35
N LEU A 56 19.63 -15.24 -6.13
CA LEU A 56 19.28 -16.58 -5.63
C LEU A 56 18.65 -16.51 -4.25
N LEU A 57 19.24 -15.74 -3.35
CA LEU A 57 18.67 -15.51 -2.03
C LEU A 57 17.28 -14.86 -2.12
N ALA A 58 17.11 -13.86 -2.99
CA ALA A 58 15.82 -13.23 -3.19
C ALA A 58 14.74 -14.21 -3.69
N LYS A 59 15.10 -15.19 -4.53
CA LYS A 59 14.17 -16.24 -5.00
C LYS A 59 13.60 -17.09 -3.85
N THR A 60 14.31 -17.25 -2.73
CA THR A 60 13.79 -17.98 -1.56
C THR A 60 12.60 -17.27 -0.92
N ALA A 61 12.52 -15.95 -1.02
CA ALA A 61 11.41 -15.14 -0.51
C ALA A 61 10.29 -14.93 -1.56
N THR A 62 10.13 -15.84 -2.52
CA THR A 62 8.98 -15.87 -3.45
C THR A 62 7.92 -16.85 -2.96
N ILE A 63 6.71 -16.73 -3.54
CA ILE A 63 5.53 -17.49 -3.05
C ILE A 63 5.74 -19.01 -3.12
N GLY A 64 6.41 -19.54 -4.15
CA GLY A 64 6.62 -20.97 -4.31
C GLY A 64 7.46 -21.59 -3.18
N PRO A 65 8.74 -21.18 -2.98
CA PRO A 65 9.56 -21.64 -1.87
C PRO A 65 8.93 -21.38 -0.49
N MET A 66 8.28 -20.24 -0.31
CA MET A 66 7.59 -19.93 0.96
C MET A 66 6.42 -20.88 1.20
N LEU A 67 5.61 -21.17 0.18
CA LEU A 67 4.50 -22.12 0.31
C LEU A 67 5.02 -23.52 0.68
N LEU A 68 6.07 -23.97 0.00
CA LEU A 68 6.71 -25.27 0.34
C LEU A 68 7.17 -25.31 1.80
N PHE A 69 7.88 -24.25 2.24
CA PHE A 69 8.33 -24.16 3.62
C PHE A 69 7.17 -24.19 4.62
N PHE A 70 6.11 -23.41 4.39
CA PHE A 70 4.97 -23.36 5.29
C PHE A 70 4.16 -24.66 5.30
N LEU A 71 4.12 -25.39 4.17
CA LEU A 71 3.52 -26.73 4.13
C LEU A 71 4.34 -27.75 4.93
N LEU A 72 5.67 -27.70 4.84
CA LEU A 72 6.55 -28.54 5.66
C LEU A 72 6.42 -28.20 7.15
N LEU A 73 6.35 -26.91 7.47
CA LEU A 73 6.07 -26.44 8.84
C LEU A 73 4.72 -26.93 9.34
N MET A 74 3.68 -26.89 8.49
CA MET A 74 2.36 -27.41 8.82
C MET A 74 2.43 -28.91 9.15
N VAL A 75 3.10 -29.71 8.32
CA VAL A 75 3.29 -31.17 8.57
C VAL A 75 4.02 -31.40 9.90
N TYR A 76 5.07 -30.62 10.17
CA TYR A 76 5.79 -30.69 11.43
C TYR A 76 4.88 -30.41 12.65
N LEU A 77 4.09 -29.31 12.59
CA LEU A 77 3.19 -28.92 13.68
C LEU A 77 2.04 -29.92 13.85
N LEU A 78 1.52 -30.51 12.77
CA LEU A 78 0.51 -31.55 12.84
C LEU A 78 1.04 -32.81 13.54
N ARG A 79 2.31 -33.21 13.26
CA ARG A 79 2.98 -34.31 13.98
C ARG A 79 3.15 -34.02 15.47
N LYS A 80 3.35 -32.75 15.81
CA LYS A 80 3.40 -32.26 17.21
C LYS A 80 2.02 -32.08 17.85
N LYS A 81 0.93 -32.45 17.14
CA LYS A 81 -0.48 -32.28 17.53
C LYS A 81 -0.94 -30.82 17.67
N GLU A 82 -0.14 -29.86 17.20
CA GLU A 82 -0.42 -28.42 17.23
C GLU A 82 -1.25 -27.98 16.02
N LYS A 83 -2.47 -28.54 15.87
CA LYS A 83 -3.33 -28.38 14.69
C LYS A 83 -3.67 -26.89 14.42
N ILE A 84 -4.02 -26.15 15.47
CA ILE A 84 -4.44 -24.74 15.33
C ILE A 84 -3.28 -23.88 14.81
N LEU A 85 -2.07 -24.07 15.34
CA LEU A 85 -0.87 -23.36 14.87
C LEU A 85 -0.51 -23.75 13.42
N ALA A 86 -0.69 -25.03 13.06
CA ALA A 86 -0.41 -25.54 11.72
C ALA A 86 -1.28 -24.83 10.67
N PHE A 87 -2.60 -24.76 10.89
CA PHE A 87 -3.52 -24.08 9.99
C PHE A 87 -3.32 -22.56 10.02
N TRP A 88 -3.07 -21.99 11.21
CA TRP A 88 -2.79 -20.55 11.35
C TRP A 88 -1.56 -20.14 10.53
N ALA A 89 -0.47 -20.91 10.57
CA ALA A 89 0.74 -20.58 9.83
C ALA A 89 0.48 -20.48 8.32
N VAL A 90 -0.15 -21.51 7.74
CA VAL A 90 -0.44 -21.53 6.28
C VAL A 90 -1.45 -20.44 5.90
N SER A 91 -2.53 -20.26 6.68
CA SER A 91 -3.52 -19.23 6.40
C SER A 91 -2.93 -17.82 6.42
N ASN A 92 -1.93 -17.56 7.27
CA ASN A 92 -1.23 -16.28 7.31
C ASN A 92 -0.39 -16.03 6.04
N LEU A 93 0.32 -17.04 5.55
CA LEU A 93 1.05 -16.90 4.29
C LEU A 93 0.10 -16.50 3.13
N LEU A 94 -1.05 -17.17 3.04
CA LEU A 94 -2.05 -16.88 2.01
C LEU A 94 -2.66 -15.48 2.19
N ALA A 95 -3.03 -15.13 3.42
CA ALA A 95 -3.61 -13.82 3.72
C ALA A 95 -2.64 -12.67 3.44
N VAL A 96 -1.38 -12.79 3.85
CA VAL A 96 -0.36 -11.80 3.61
C VAL A 96 -0.08 -11.66 2.10
N GLY A 97 0.00 -12.77 1.37
CA GLY A 97 0.13 -12.76 -0.09
C GLY A 97 -1.04 -12.07 -0.79
N PHE A 98 -2.27 -12.38 -0.35
CA PHE A 98 -3.49 -11.74 -0.85
C PHE A 98 -3.50 -10.23 -0.58
N LEU A 99 -3.27 -9.81 0.67
CA LEU A 99 -3.21 -8.39 1.04
C LEU A 99 -2.14 -7.64 0.24
N GLY A 100 -0.95 -8.23 0.10
CA GLY A 100 0.11 -7.66 -0.73
C GLY A 100 -0.32 -7.48 -2.18
N SER A 101 -1.05 -8.43 -2.75
CA SER A 101 -1.59 -8.35 -4.11
C SER A 101 -2.65 -7.26 -4.23
N VAL A 102 -3.58 -7.16 -3.28
CA VAL A 102 -4.61 -6.10 -3.23
C VAL A 102 -3.95 -4.71 -3.25
N PHE A 103 -2.99 -4.47 -2.35
CA PHE A 103 -2.31 -3.18 -2.28
C PHE A 103 -1.47 -2.88 -3.54
N LYS A 104 -0.90 -3.89 -4.19
CA LYS A 104 -0.24 -3.72 -5.49
C LYS A 104 -1.17 -3.17 -6.55
N HIS A 105 -2.39 -3.69 -6.63
CA HIS A 105 -3.39 -3.22 -7.59
C HIS A 105 -3.93 -1.83 -7.22
N VAL A 106 -4.23 -1.61 -5.93
CA VAL A 106 -4.80 -0.35 -5.45
C VAL A 106 -3.79 0.80 -5.59
N VAL A 107 -2.55 0.62 -5.13
CA VAL A 107 -1.51 1.67 -5.19
C VAL A 107 -0.89 1.76 -6.58
N GLY A 108 -0.60 0.64 -7.26
CA GLY A 108 -0.08 0.54 -8.62
C GLY A 108 1.16 1.39 -8.88
N ARG A 109 2.03 1.56 -7.88
CA ARG A 109 3.24 2.36 -7.98
C ARG A 109 4.19 1.79 -9.04
N ALA A 110 4.69 2.65 -9.91
CA ALA A 110 5.74 2.27 -10.85
C ALA A 110 7.03 1.88 -10.11
N ARG A 111 7.81 0.98 -10.71
CA ARG A 111 9.13 0.61 -10.18
C ARG A 111 10.17 1.68 -10.46
N PRO A 112 11.29 1.68 -9.70
CA PRO A 112 12.41 2.56 -10.00
C PRO A 112 12.92 2.34 -11.43
N ASN A 113 13.03 3.43 -12.19
CA ASN A 113 13.50 3.39 -13.60
C ASN A 113 15.00 3.70 -13.71
N LEU A 114 15.80 3.36 -12.70
CA LEU A 114 17.21 3.71 -12.55
C LEU A 114 18.14 2.49 -12.75
N GLY A 115 17.96 1.75 -13.85
CA GLY A 115 18.80 0.59 -14.18
C GLY A 115 18.51 -0.61 -13.28
N ALA A 116 17.25 -1.06 -13.26
CA ALA A 116 16.85 -2.27 -12.57
C ALA A 116 17.66 -3.48 -13.05
N LEU A 117 18.26 -4.22 -12.11
CA LEU A 117 19.07 -5.40 -12.39
C LEU A 117 18.23 -6.69 -12.48
N ALA A 118 16.90 -6.57 -12.41
CA ALA A 118 15.96 -7.67 -12.58
C ALA A 118 14.66 -7.15 -13.21
N ASP A 119 14.21 -7.81 -14.26
CA ASP A 119 12.94 -7.46 -14.94
C ASP A 119 11.74 -7.92 -14.11
N ARG A 120 10.75 -7.01 -13.94
CA ARG A 120 9.52 -7.27 -13.19
C ARG A 120 8.35 -6.44 -13.74
N SER A 121 7.30 -7.11 -14.18
CA SER A 121 6.11 -6.48 -14.77
C SER A 121 5.07 -5.97 -13.74
N SER A 122 5.18 -6.37 -12.45
CA SER A 122 4.19 -6.02 -11.43
C SER A 122 4.50 -4.71 -10.71
N ALA A 123 3.48 -4.05 -10.14
CA ALA A 123 3.62 -2.83 -9.35
C ALA A 123 4.65 -2.96 -8.20
N SER A 124 5.28 -1.82 -7.83
CA SER A 124 6.37 -1.79 -6.86
C SER A 124 5.88 -1.94 -5.42
N PHE A 125 4.83 -1.24 -5.04
CA PHE A 125 4.34 -1.13 -3.66
C PHE A 125 3.21 -2.12 -3.35
N PRO A 126 3.24 -2.78 -2.19
CA PRO A 126 4.38 -3.01 -1.32
C PRO A 126 5.33 -4.08 -1.86
N SER A 127 6.56 -4.18 -1.32
CA SER A 127 7.53 -5.21 -1.69
C SER A 127 7.08 -6.60 -1.24
N GLY A 128 6.78 -7.48 -2.21
CA GLY A 128 6.31 -8.84 -1.92
C GLY A 128 7.37 -9.71 -1.23
N HIS A 129 8.66 -9.56 -1.56
CA HIS A 129 9.74 -10.33 -0.92
C HIS A 129 9.92 -9.94 0.54
N SER A 130 9.93 -8.64 0.85
CA SER A 130 10.02 -8.13 2.23
C SER A 130 8.82 -8.55 3.06
N LEU A 131 7.64 -8.52 2.44
CA LEU A 131 6.38 -8.95 3.03
C LEU A 131 6.41 -10.45 3.40
N LEU A 132 6.83 -11.33 2.49
CA LEU A 132 6.91 -12.78 2.73
C LEU A 132 8.04 -13.14 3.71
N ALA A 133 9.21 -12.49 3.61
CA ALA A 133 10.30 -12.70 4.55
C ALA A 133 9.91 -12.30 5.98
N MET A 134 9.24 -11.16 6.15
CA MET A 134 8.74 -10.72 7.46
C MET A 134 7.65 -11.66 7.99
N ALA A 135 6.77 -12.17 7.13
CA ALA A 135 5.77 -13.16 7.50
C ALA A 135 6.42 -14.44 8.05
N LEU A 136 7.45 -14.93 7.36
CA LEU A 136 8.22 -16.09 7.82
C LEU A 136 8.82 -15.84 9.20
N VAL A 137 9.55 -14.74 9.36
CA VAL A 137 10.25 -14.40 10.60
C VAL A 137 9.26 -14.29 11.76
N CYS A 138 8.19 -13.51 11.61
CA CYS A 138 7.19 -13.33 12.66
C CYS A 138 6.51 -14.66 13.02
N THR A 139 6.11 -15.46 12.03
CA THR A 139 5.44 -16.75 12.27
C THR A 139 6.34 -17.70 13.06
N ILE A 140 7.61 -17.85 12.65
CA ILE A 140 8.54 -18.73 13.35
C ILE A 140 8.83 -18.24 14.78
N LEU A 141 9.09 -16.93 14.95
CA LEU A 141 9.35 -16.37 16.29
C LEU A 141 8.16 -16.56 17.24
N ILE A 142 6.93 -16.40 16.75
CA ILE A 142 5.72 -16.63 17.54
C ILE A 142 5.57 -18.11 17.90
N ILE A 143 5.80 -19.02 16.95
CA ILE A 143 5.71 -20.47 17.21
C ILE A 143 6.77 -20.89 18.22
N LEU A 144 8.04 -20.44 18.08
CA LEU A 144 9.10 -20.74 19.04
C LEU A 144 8.78 -20.24 20.45
N ALA A 145 8.21 -19.03 20.55
CA ALA A 145 7.80 -18.47 21.82
C ALA A 145 6.61 -19.22 22.45
N TYR A 146 5.62 -19.60 21.64
CA TYR A 146 4.46 -20.35 22.10
C TYR A 146 4.82 -21.78 22.57
N LEU A 147 5.70 -22.47 21.83
CA LEU A 147 6.17 -23.81 22.16
C LEU A 147 7.26 -23.83 23.24
N HIS A 148 7.58 -22.68 23.83
CA HIS A 148 8.62 -22.54 24.87
C HIS A 148 9.96 -23.21 24.48
N VAL A 149 10.33 -23.12 23.20
CA VAL A 149 11.58 -23.73 22.71
C VAL A 149 12.77 -23.00 23.33
N GLU A 150 13.59 -23.75 24.07
CA GLU A 150 14.82 -23.24 24.63
C GLU A 150 15.91 -23.02 23.56
N LYS A 151 16.98 -22.27 23.94
CA LYS A 151 18.19 -22.04 23.08
C LYS A 151 17.90 -21.51 21.68
N THR A 152 16.88 -20.64 21.55
CA THR A 152 16.45 -20.08 20.26
C THR A 152 17.32 -18.93 19.74
N LYS A 153 18.37 -18.51 20.47
CA LYS A 153 19.21 -17.35 20.11
C LYS A 153 19.78 -17.46 18.70
N GLY A 154 20.34 -18.62 18.34
CA GLY A 154 20.90 -18.86 17.00
C GLY A 154 19.84 -18.75 15.90
N ILE A 155 18.66 -19.34 16.11
CA ILE A 155 17.54 -19.29 15.17
C ILE A 155 17.07 -17.84 14.99
N LYS A 156 16.93 -17.07 16.07
CA LYS A 156 16.55 -15.66 16.02
C LYS A 156 17.54 -14.82 15.22
N ILE A 157 18.84 -15.02 15.47
CA ILE A 157 19.90 -14.32 14.72
C ILE A 157 19.82 -14.69 13.23
N PHE A 158 19.71 -15.98 12.91
CA PHE A 158 19.57 -16.44 11.52
C PHE A 158 18.37 -15.82 10.80
N LEU A 159 17.19 -15.84 11.43
CA LEU A 159 15.98 -15.27 10.85
C LEU A 159 16.08 -13.76 10.63
N LEU A 160 16.64 -13.02 11.59
CA LEU A 160 16.83 -11.57 11.46
C LEU A 160 17.87 -11.25 10.38
N THR A 161 18.97 -11.99 10.32
CA THR A 161 19.98 -11.85 9.24
C THR A 161 19.37 -12.14 7.88
N TYR A 162 18.57 -13.22 7.76
CA TYR A 162 17.84 -13.53 6.53
C TYR A 162 16.94 -12.38 6.10
N LEU A 163 16.14 -11.82 7.03
CA LEU A 163 15.25 -10.68 6.74
C LEU A 163 16.05 -9.48 6.23
N VAL A 164 17.14 -9.12 6.92
CA VAL A 164 18.01 -8.00 6.54
C VAL A 164 18.58 -8.21 5.14
N LEU A 165 19.10 -9.41 4.86
CA LEU A 165 19.66 -9.73 3.54
C LEU A 165 18.63 -9.68 2.42
N ILE A 166 17.40 -10.17 2.66
CA ILE A 166 16.30 -10.03 1.69
C ILE A 166 15.99 -8.56 1.43
N VAL A 167 15.81 -7.76 2.49
CA VAL A 167 15.48 -6.33 2.42
C VAL A 167 16.56 -5.56 1.64
N LEU A 168 17.83 -5.71 2.04
CA LEU A 168 18.95 -5.07 1.35
C LEU A 168 19.06 -5.53 -0.11
N GLY A 169 18.85 -6.82 -0.37
CA GLY A 169 18.86 -7.36 -1.72
C GLY A 169 17.83 -6.70 -2.65
N ARG A 170 16.64 -6.29 -2.14
CA ARG A 170 15.65 -5.58 -2.97
C ARG A 170 16.11 -4.18 -3.35
N LEU A 171 16.82 -3.49 -2.46
CA LEU A 171 17.38 -2.16 -2.70
C LEU A 171 18.62 -2.22 -3.63
N ILE A 172 19.50 -3.16 -3.39
CA ILE A 172 20.71 -3.40 -4.21
C ILE A 172 20.33 -3.74 -5.66
N LEU A 173 19.31 -4.60 -5.85
CA LEU A 173 18.80 -4.96 -7.17
C LEU A 173 17.99 -3.84 -7.84
N ARG A 174 17.79 -2.72 -7.17
CA ARG A 174 17.04 -1.54 -7.67
C ARG A 174 15.63 -1.85 -8.16
N VAL A 175 14.96 -2.82 -7.54
CA VAL A 175 13.61 -3.25 -7.96
C VAL A 175 12.49 -2.72 -7.07
N HIS A 176 12.82 -2.10 -5.93
CA HIS A 176 11.87 -1.53 -4.98
C HIS A 176 12.45 -0.31 -4.27
N TYR A 177 11.63 0.69 -4.01
CA TYR A 177 11.97 1.82 -3.15
C TYR A 177 12.09 1.39 -1.67
N PRO A 178 12.85 2.13 -0.83
CA PRO A 178 12.90 1.88 0.61
C PRO A 178 11.52 1.84 1.27
N SER A 179 10.63 2.75 0.89
CA SER A 179 9.26 2.80 1.39
C SER A 179 8.44 1.54 1.03
N ASP A 180 8.63 0.95 -0.16
CA ASP A 180 7.97 -0.31 -0.55
C ASP A 180 8.37 -1.47 0.37
N VAL A 181 9.66 -1.51 0.73
CA VAL A 181 10.24 -2.54 1.58
C VAL A 181 9.74 -2.41 3.01
N ILE A 182 9.75 -1.19 3.56
CA ILE A 182 9.22 -0.88 4.90
C ILE A 182 7.72 -1.19 4.95
N ALA A 183 6.95 -0.79 3.94
CA ALA A 183 5.52 -1.09 3.87
C ALA A 183 5.25 -2.60 3.89
N GLY A 184 6.01 -3.40 3.13
CA GLY A 184 5.88 -4.85 3.14
C GLY A 184 6.12 -5.45 4.53
N MET A 185 7.15 -4.98 5.24
CA MET A 185 7.43 -5.41 6.61
C MET A 185 6.32 -5.00 7.60
N LEU A 186 5.87 -3.74 7.54
CA LEU A 186 4.81 -3.23 8.42
C LEU A 186 3.50 -4.00 8.23
N LEU A 187 3.09 -4.24 6.99
CA LEU A 187 1.87 -4.97 6.68
C LEU A 187 1.91 -6.40 7.23
N SER A 188 3.00 -7.12 6.98
CA SER A 188 3.18 -8.48 7.49
C SER A 188 3.21 -8.54 9.01
N TYR A 189 4.01 -7.68 9.65
CA TYR A 189 4.10 -7.64 11.10
C TYR A 189 2.73 -7.39 11.74
N SER A 190 2.00 -6.40 11.22
CA SER A 190 0.68 -6.04 11.71
C SER A 190 -0.29 -7.20 11.60
N TRP A 191 -0.39 -7.81 10.42
CA TRP A 191 -1.31 -8.93 10.18
C TRP A 191 -0.99 -10.15 11.03
N ILE A 192 0.27 -10.60 11.06
CA ILE A 192 0.68 -11.81 11.78
C ILE A 192 0.40 -11.66 13.28
N ASN A 193 0.79 -10.53 13.87
CA ASN A 193 0.57 -10.32 15.31
C ASN A 193 -0.92 -10.14 15.65
N PHE A 194 -1.68 -9.46 14.79
CA PHE A 194 -3.11 -9.33 14.91
C PHE A 194 -3.81 -10.70 14.85
N SER A 195 -3.54 -11.49 13.82
CA SER A 195 -4.13 -12.83 13.64
C SER A 195 -3.75 -13.78 14.78
N PHE A 196 -2.53 -13.68 15.31
CA PHE A 196 -2.11 -14.48 16.46
C PHE A 196 -2.88 -14.11 17.72
N GLN A 197 -3.18 -12.83 17.97
CA GLN A 197 -4.03 -12.45 19.10
C GLN A 197 -5.44 -13.03 19.03
N ILE A 198 -5.94 -13.30 17.85
CA ILE A 198 -7.21 -14.00 17.68
C ILE A 198 -7.02 -15.48 18.02
N VAL A 199 -6.04 -16.11 17.39
CA VAL A 199 -5.82 -17.57 17.46
C VAL A 199 -5.39 -18.03 18.85
N GLN A 200 -4.54 -17.28 19.55
CA GLN A 200 -4.07 -17.64 20.91
C GLN A 200 -5.20 -17.90 21.92
N ARG A 201 -6.43 -17.46 21.64
CA ARG A 201 -7.59 -17.72 22.50
C ARG A 201 -8.15 -19.13 22.37
N TYR A 202 -7.86 -19.75 21.23
CA TYR A 202 -8.27 -21.11 20.89
C TYR A 202 -7.16 -22.12 21.19
N LEU A 203 -5.94 -21.62 21.43
CA LEU A 203 -4.82 -22.46 21.81
C LEU A 203 -5.00 -22.96 23.27
N PRO A 204 -4.60 -24.21 23.58
CA PRO A 204 -4.54 -24.69 24.92
C PRO A 204 -3.73 -23.74 25.80
N ALA A 205 -4.20 -23.47 27.02
CA ALA A 205 -3.33 -22.75 27.93
C ALA A 205 -2.16 -23.67 28.31
N PRO A 206 -0.93 -23.18 28.44
CA PRO A 206 0.14 -23.95 29.03
C PRO A 206 -0.35 -24.47 30.38
N GLU A 207 -0.29 -25.76 30.60
CA GLU A 207 -0.62 -26.31 31.91
C GLU A 207 0.42 -25.78 32.91
N PRO A 208 0.03 -25.11 33.99
CA PRO A 208 0.97 -24.80 35.05
C PRO A 208 1.41 -26.14 35.66
N GLU A 209 2.70 -26.36 35.81
CA GLU A 209 3.30 -27.57 36.39
C GLU A 209 2.83 -27.86 37.81
N ASP A 210 2.11 -26.91 38.49
CA ASP A 210 1.67 -26.97 39.86
C ASP A 210 0.21 -26.56 40.06
N ALA A 211 -0.76 -27.04 39.29
CA ALA A 211 -2.15 -26.62 39.43
C ALA A 211 -2.97 -27.60 40.30
N GLU A 212 -2.84 -27.51 41.60
CA GLU A 212 -3.95 -27.81 42.53
C GLU A 212 -4.88 -26.59 42.59
N VAL A 213 -6.14 -26.70 42.16
CA VAL A 213 -7.39 -26.10 42.63
C VAL A 213 -8.42 -25.80 41.52
N PRO A 214 -9.69 -26.29 41.69
CA PRO A 214 -10.75 -26.25 40.64
C PRO A 214 -11.57 -24.96 40.54
N THR A 215 -11.30 -23.90 41.30
CA THR A 215 -12.19 -22.73 41.45
C THR A 215 -12.09 -21.65 40.38
N GLN A 216 -11.18 -21.77 39.38
CA GLN A 216 -10.96 -20.71 38.37
C GLN A 216 -11.85 -20.80 37.11
N ARG A 217 -12.66 -21.87 36.95
CA ARG A 217 -13.43 -22.10 35.71
C ARG A 217 -14.51 -21.02 35.42
N ARG A 218 -15.12 -20.45 36.48
CA ARG A 218 -16.22 -19.47 36.35
C ARG A 218 -15.75 -18.04 35.97
N ARG A 219 -14.53 -17.64 36.41
CA ARG A 219 -13.96 -16.33 36.06
C ARG A 219 -13.41 -16.29 34.63
N ARG A 220 -13.07 -17.42 34.01
CA ARG A 220 -12.56 -17.55 32.65
C ARG A 220 -13.61 -17.20 31.58
N HIS A 221 -14.90 -17.50 31.79
CA HIS A 221 -15.97 -17.21 30.81
C HIS A 221 -16.29 -15.71 30.67
N SER A 222 -16.28 -14.96 31.78
CA SER A 222 -16.53 -13.50 31.72
C SER A 222 -15.38 -12.73 31.10
N ARG A 223 -14.14 -13.18 31.31
CA ARG A 223 -12.94 -12.57 30.66
C ARG A 223 -12.90 -12.83 29.17
N LYS A 224 -13.37 -14.00 28.70
CA LYS A 224 -13.47 -14.34 27.26
C LYS A 224 -14.41 -13.42 26.50
N ARG A 225 -15.56 -13.03 27.07
CA ARG A 225 -16.57 -12.22 26.41
C ARG A 225 -16.11 -10.76 26.18
N LYS A 226 -15.48 -10.15 27.19
CA LYS A 226 -14.90 -8.79 27.07
C LYS A 226 -13.72 -8.75 26.08
N SER A 227 -12.92 -9.82 26.07
CA SER A 227 -11.80 -9.98 25.16
C SER A 227 -12.25 -10.14 23.70
N LEU A 228 -13.38 -10.82 23.43
CA LEU A 228 -13.94 -10.98 22.08
C LEU A 228 -14.39 -9.62 21.50
N PHE A 229 -15.04 -8.78 22.32
CA PHE A 229 -15.46 -7.45 21.91
C PHE A 229 -14.25 -6.56 21.56
N VAL A 230 -13.21 -6.56 22.37
CA VAL A 230 -11.97 -5.80 22.08
C VAL A 230 -11.32 -6.26 20.79
N VAL A 231 -11.26 -7.58 20.56
CA VAL A 231 -10.69 -8.09 19.29
C VAL A 231 -11.56 -7.73 18.11
N PHE A 232 -12.88 -7.86 18.23
CA PHE A 232 -13.79 -7.47 17.17
C PHE A 232 -13.63 -5.98 16.83
N SER A 233 -13.56 -5.12 17.86
CA SER A 233 -13.34 -3.68 17.67
C SER A 233 -11.99 -3.37 17.02
N LEU A 234 -10.91 -4.07 17.45
CA LEU A 234 -9.59 -3.91 16.84
C LEU A 234 -9.52 -4.47 15.43
N THR A 235 -10.27 -5.56 15.13
CA THR A 235 -10.42 -6.09 13.76
C THR A 235 -11.10 -5.08 12.86
N LEU A 236 -12.20 -4.51 13.35
CA LEU A 236 -12.94 -3.48 12.63
C LEU A 236 -12.08 -2.23 12.39
N LEU A 237 -11.31 -1.81 13.38
CA LEU A 237 -10.36 -0.70 13.25
C LEU A 237 -9.27 -1.03 12.21
N PHE A 238 -8.69 -2.24 12.27
CA PHE A 238 -7.66 -2.69 11.34
C PHE A 238 -8.20 -2.75 9.90
N LEU A 239 -9.34 -3.41 9.69
CA LEU A 239 -9.99 -3.45 8.38
C LEU A 239 -10.45 -2.08 7.91
N GLY A 240 -10.92 -1.23 8.82
CA GLY A 240 -11.30 0.14 8.55
C GLY A 240 -10.11 0.98 8.07
N THR A 241 -8.97 0.93 8.75
CA THR A 241 -7.76 1.66 8.33
C THR A 241 -7.24 1.18 6.97
N LEU A 242 -7.25 -0.13 6.71
CA LEU A 242 -6.89 -0.69 5.40
C LEU A 242 -7.87 -0.22 4.30
N SER A 243 -9.18 -0.22 4.59
CA SER A 243 -10.21 0.22 3.64
C SER A 243 -10.10 1.71 3.34
N VAL A 244 -9.86 2.55 4.36
CA VAL A 244 -9.65 3.99 4.21
C VAL A 244 -8.39 4.25 3.38
N SER A 245 -7.30 3.52 3.61
CA SER A 245 -6.07 3.63 2.81
C SER A 245 -6.33 3.30 1.34
N ALA A 246 -7.01 2.18 1.06
CA ALA A 246 -7.32 1.75 -0.29
C ALA A 246 -8.26 2.75 -1.01
N TYR A 247 -9.32 3.20 -0.31
CA TYR A 247 -10.25 4.18 -0.84
C TYR A 247 -9.60 5.54 -1.09
N GLY A 248 -8.79 6.04 -0.14
CA GLY A 248 -8.06 7.30 -0.26
C GLY A 248 -7.12 7.31 -1.47
N VAL A 249 -6.39 6.22 -1.70
CA VAL A 249 -5.52 6.06 -2.88
C VAL A 249 -6.35 6.04 -4.17
N SER A 250 -7.45 5.30 -4.19
CA SER A 250 -8.33 5.23 -5.37
C SER A 250 -8.93 6.61 -5.70
N MET A 251 -9.42 7.33 -4.69
CA MET A 251 -9.97 8.68 -4.85
C MET A 251 -8.91 9.67 -5.35
N TYR A 252 -7.70 9.65 -4.77
CA TYR A 252 -6.60 10.51 -5.18
C TYR A 252 -6.23 10.29 -6.65
N ARG A 253 -6.14 9.03 -7.10
CA ARG A 253 -5.87 8.68 -8.50
C ARG A 253 -6.96 9.14 -9.46
N ASN A 254 -8.22 9.02 -9.05
CA ASN A 254 -9.33 9.51 -9.86
C ASN A 254 -9.27 11.04 -9.99
N LEU A 255 -8.93 11.76 -8.91
CA LEU A 255 -8.72 13.20 -8.95
C LEU A 255 -7.54 13.58 -9.86
N GLN A 256 -6.39 12.88 -9.77
CA GLN A 256 -5.27 13.10 -10.69
C GLN A 256 -5.66 12.87 -12.15
N LYS A 257 -6.29 11.74 -12.46
CA LYS A 257 -6.77 11.46 -13.83
C LYS A 257 -7.72 12.53 -14.34
N THR A 258 -8.61 13.03 -13.49
CA THR A 258 -9.53 14.11 -13.83
C THR A 258 -8.77 15.41 -14.07
N ALA A 259 -7.81 15.75 -13.21
CA ALA A 259 -6.95 16.92 -13.38
C ALA A 259 -6.12 16.84 -14.68
N ASP A 260 -5.51 15.68 -14.96
CA ASP A 260 -4.73 15.44 -16.18
C ASP A 260 -5.61 15.50 -17.46
N THR A 261 -6.87 15.09 -17.37
CA THR A 261 -7.80 15.22 -18.50
C THR A 261 -8.30 16.66 -18.68
N MET A 262 -8.40 17.42 -17.60
CA MET A 262 -8.74 18.86 -17.65
C MET A 262 -7.55 19.70 -18.14
N TYR A 263 -6.33 19.37 -17.69
CA TYR A 263 -5.11 20.03 -18.13
C TYR A 263 -4.48 19.27 -19.28
N LYS A 264 -4.97 19.50 -20.50
CA LYS A 264 -4.18 19.22 -21.72
C LYS A 264 -3.26 20.42 -21.96
N PRO A 265 -1.94 20.30 -21.69
CA PRO A 265 -1.03 21.35 -22.11
C PRO A 265 -1.20 21.52 -23.61
N ARG A 266 -1.57 22.72 -24.03
CA ARG A 266 -1.65 23.06 -25.44
C ARG A 266 -0.28 22.74 -26.04
N LYS A 267 -0.19 21.76 -26.94
CA LYS A 267 0.97 21.61 -27.82
C LYS A 267 0.99 22.82 -28.73
N SER A 268 1.38 23.98 -28.21
CA SER A 268 1.49 25.17 -29.00
C SER A 268 2.92 25.23 -29.54
N SER A 269 3.06 24.86 -30.76
CA SER A 269 4.10 25.40 -31.66
C SER A 269 3.83 26.86 -32.00
N THR A 270 2.77 27.48 -31.53
CA THR A 270 2.42 28.88 -31.75
C THR A 270 2.91 29.69 -30.57
N LYS A 271 3.90 30.55 -30.79
CA LYS A 271 4.30 31.64 -29.92
C LYS A 271 3.04 32.35 -29.40
N SER A 272 2.96 32.60 -28.09
CA SER A 272 1.90 33.43 -27.53
C SER A 272 1.94 34.79 -28.28
N PRO A 273 0.78 35.32 -28.71
CA PRO A 273 0.77 36.60 -29.39
C PRO A 273 1.43 37.67 -28.52
N ASP A 274 2.36 38.41 -29.09
CA ASP A 274 3.06 39.49 -28.41
C ASP A 274 2.17 40.72 -28.40
N LEU A 275 1.48 40.94 -27.31
CA LEU A 275 0.57 42.07 -27.11
C LEU A 275 1.29 43.42 -27.25
N ALA A 276 2.59 43.48 -26.92
CA ALA A 276 3.40 44.67 -27.04
C ALA A 276 3.67 45.03 -28.53
N LYS A 277 3.62 44.04 -29.43
CA LYS A 277 3.76 44.22 -30.89
C LYS A 277 2.43 44.39 -31.59
N GLY A 278 1.32 44.42 -30.87
CA GLY A 278 -0.01 44.60 -31.46
C GLY A 278 -0.51 43.39 -32.25
N GLU A 279 0.01 42.19 -32.00
CA GLU A 279 -0.46 40.96 -32.64
C GLU A 279 -1.94 40.69 -32.30
N PRO A 280 -2.74 40.16 -33.24
CA PRO A 280 -4.16 39.92 -33.01
C PRO A 280 -4.40 38.83 -31.95
N VAL A 281 -5.33 39.09 -31.02
CA VAL A 281 -5.68 38.16 -29.95
C VAL A 281 -7.15 37.76 -30.08
N SER A 282 -7.43 36.48 -29.94
CA SER A 282 -8.80 35.95 -29.99
C SER A 282 -9.22 35.39 -28.63
N PHE A 283 -10.38 35.79 -28.16
CA PHE A 283 -11.01 35.31 -26.90
C PHE A 283 -12.25 34.49 -27.26
N LEU A 284 -12.40 33.33 -26.61
CA LEU A 284 -13.64 32.57 -26.65
C LEU A 284 -14.49 32.97 -25.45
N ILE A 285 -15.67 33.55 -25.70
CA ILE A 285 -16.66 33.92 -24.69
C ILE A 285 -17.73 32.87 -24.69
N MET A 286 -17.97 32.24 -23.54
CA MET A 286 -19.05 31.29 -23.34
C MET A 286 -20.06 31.86 -22.30
N GLY A 287 -21.31 32.05 -22.68
CA GLY A 287 -22.39 32.35 -21.76
C GLY A 287 -22.96 31.06 -21.17
N ILE A 288 -22.88 30.89 -19.85
CA ILE A 288 -23.46 29.76 -19.16
C ILE A 288 -24.74 30.23 -18.45
N ALA A 289 -25.89 29.65 -18.80
CA ALA A 289 -27.12 29.91 -18.07
C ALA A 289 -27.16 29.06 -16.81
N ASN A 290 -27.20 29.71 -15.66
CA ASN A 290 -27.41 29.05 -14.39
C ASN A 290 -28.94 28.98 -14.14
N ASP A 291 -29.60 27.95 -14.67
CA ASP A 291 -30.99 27.69 -14.37
C ASP A 291 -31.09 26.83 -13.12
N SER A 292 -31.51 27.46 -12.02
CA SER A 292 -31.66 26.83 -10.70
C SER A 292 -32.64 25.64 -10.68
N LYS A 293 -33.42 25.44 -11.73
CA LYS A 293 -34.37 24.32 -11.85
C LYS A 293 -33.80 23.06 -12.52
N ARG A 294 -32.59 23.15 -13.15
CA ARG A 294 -31.96 22.01 -13.83
C ARG A 294 -30.56 21.78 -13.31
N LYS A 295 -30.40 20.98 -12.27
CA LYS A 295 -29.15 20.71 -11.57
C LYS A 295 -28.02 20.04 -12.40
N THR A 296 -28.24 19.72 -13.67
CA THR A 296 -27.28 18.91 -14.47
C THR A 296 -27.04 19.42 -15.89
N ASP A 297 -27.59 20.56 -16.30
CA ASP A 297 -27.48 21.02 -17.69
C ASP A 297 -26.50 22.21 -17.81
N TYR A 298 -25.22 21.93 -17.92
CA TYR A 298 -24.11 22.90 -18.13
C TYR A 298 -24.02 23.32 -19.62
N ARG A 299 -25.09 23.53 -20.33
CA ARG A 299 -25.08 23.94 -21.72
C ARG A 299 -24.72 25.42 -21.85
N SER A 300 -23.73 25.73 -22.70
CA SER A 300 -23.49 27.13 -23.05
C SER A 300 -24.63 27.68 -23.89
N ASN A 301 -25.21 28.80 -23.47
CA ASN A 301 -26.31 29.44 -24.20
C ASN A 301 -25.83 30.36 -25.34
N ALA A 302 -24.59 30.84 -25.25
CA ALA A 302 -23.97 31.64 -26.30
C ALA A 302 -22.50 31.26 -26.40
N LEU A 303 -22.02 31.17 -27.62
CA LEU A 303 -20.60 30.91 -27.91
C LEU A 303 -20.14 31.96 -28.93
N MET A 304 -19.21 32.81 -28.54
CA MET A 304 -18.69 33.86 -29.40
C MET A 304 -17.17 33.90 -29.39
N VAL A 305 -16.54 34.11 -30.55
CA VAL A 305 -15.13 34.40 -30.66
C VAL A 305 -14.98 35.91 -30.92
N VAL A 306 -14.27 36.57 -30.02
CA VAL A 306 -13.91 37.99 -30.15
C VAL A 306 -12.45 38.08 -30.53
N THR A 307 -12.13 38.59 -31.70
CA THR A 307 -10.78 38.83 -32.15
C THR A 307 -10.49 40.32 -32.17
N VAL A 308 -9.49 40.74 -31.41
CA VAL A 308 -9.01 42.12 -31.34
C VAL A 308 -7.71 42.20 -32.14
N ASN A 309 -7.72 42.99 -33.23
CA ASN A 309 -6.54 43.25 -34.04
C ASN A 309 -6.15 44.72 -33.90
N ASN A 310 -5.14 44.98 -33.13
CA ASN A 310 -4.69 46.34 -32.83
C ASN A 310 -3.97 47.00 -34.02
N GLN A 311 -3.34 46.21 -34.88
CA GLN A 311 -2.67 46.72 -36.11
C GLN A 311 -3.68 47.25 -37.12
N LEU A 312 -4.83 46.59 -37.22
CA LEU A 312 -5.90 47.00 -38.13
C LEU A 312 -6.96 47.86 -37.45
N GLN A 313 -6.80 48.17 -36.12
CA GLN A 313 -7.76 48.87 -35.30
C GLN A 313 -9.18 48.31 -35.45
N LYS A 314 -9.30 46.98 -35.56
CA LYS A 314 -10.56 46.29 -35.84
C LYS A 314 -10.82 45.20 -34.81
N THR A 315 -12.03 45.22 -34.28
CA THR A 315 -12.53 44.12 -33.44
C THR A 315 -13.61 43.38 -34.24
N THR A 316 -13.45 42.06 -34.33
CA THR A 316 -14.40 41.18 -35.01
C THR A 316 -15.04 40.26 -33.97
N ILE A 317 -16.37 40.20 -33.99
CA ILE A 317 -17.16 39.30 -33.13
C ILE A 317 -17.83 38.29 -34.05
N THR A 318 -17.50 37.00 -33.83
CA THR A 318 -18.10 35.90 -34.60
C THR A 318 -18.95 35.04 -33.63
N SER A 319 -20.24 35.00 -33.83
CA SER A 319 -21.13 34.10 -33.12
C SER A 319 -21.01 32.69 -33.71
N ILE A 320 -20.87 31.67 -32.88
CA ILE A 320 -20.89 30.27 -33.30
C ILE A 320 -22.30 29.73 -33.01
N PRO A 321 -23.13 29.52 -34.08
CA PRO A 321 -24.50 29.06 -33.90
C PRO A 321 -24.50 27.61 -33.36
N ARG A 322 -25.42 27.33 -32.46
CA ARG A 322 -25.67 26.01 -31.92
C ARG A 322 -26.22 25.08 -33.01
N SER A 323 -25.86 23.80 -32.97
CA SER A 323 -26.36 22.80 -33.94
C SER A 323 -27.91 22.69 -33.97
N GLU A 324 -28.59 23.12 -32.92
CA GLU A 324 -30.04 23.12 -32.83
C GLU A 324 -30.67 24.29 -33.61
N GLU A 325 -29.99 25.41 -33.77
CA GLU A 325 -30.49 26.56 -34.54
C GLU A 325 -30.42 26.33 -36.07
N ARG A 326 -29.62 25.37 -36.54
CA ARG A 326 -29.58 24.98 -37.95
C ARG A 326 -30.84 24.28 -38.48
N ARG A 327 -31.73 23.82 -37.58
CA ARG A 327 -32.96 23.10 -37.97
C ARG A 327 -34.18 23.99 -38.17
N VAL A 328 -34.11 25.26 -37.81
CA VAL A 328 -35.26 26.19 -37.92
C VAL A 328 -35.27 26.99 -39.21
N GLY A 329 -34.25 26.80 -40.05
CA GLY A 329 -34.10 27.53 -41.32
C GLY A 329 -34.29 26.64 -42.58
N LYS A 330 -35.19 25.65 -42.56
CA LYS A 330 -35.66 24.93 -43.72
C LYS A 330 -37.14 24.96 -43.79
#